data_622747a0e6437cd9f809b60c9e571e76
#
_entry.id   622747a0e6437cd9f809b60c9e571e76
#
_cell.length_a   1.000
_cell.length_b   1.000
_cell.length_c   1.000
_cell.angle_alpha   90.00
_cell.angle_beta   90.00
_cell.angle_gamma   90.00
#
_symmetry.space_group_name_H-M   'P 1'
#
loop_
_entity.id
_entity.type
_entity.pdbx_description
1 polymer ?
#
loop_
_entity_poly.entity_id
_entity_poly.type
_entity_poly.pdbx_seq_one_letter_code
_entity_poly.pdbx_strand_id
1 'polypeptide(L)' 'MKQLGNLAVVCAQRPDVLMQIYGSEVSVHVGVGPERAVLSTKWDDDKTIQSIIRELNFGRYASDSQQRRKEGAA' A
#
# COMPACT_ATOMS: atom_id res chain seq x y z
N MET A 1 15.49 -4.72 1.76
CA MET A 1 15.32 -4.11 3.08
C MET A 1 15.00 -2.63 3.04
N LYS A 2 15.62 -1.88 2.13
CA LYS A 2 15.37 -0.44 2.03
C LYS A 2 13.92 -0.14 1.70
N GLN A 3 13.32 -0.92 0.83
CA GLN A 3 11.94 -0.66 0.42
C GLN A 3 10.92 -1.01 1.49
N LEU A 4 11.24 -1.94 2.37
CA LEU A 4 10.33 -2.25 3.48
C LEU A 4 10.09 -1.04 4.36
N GLY A 5 11.14 -0.30 4.67
CA GLY A 5 11.01 0.94 5.44
C GLY A 5 10.15 1.97 4.74
N ASN A 6 10.34 2.12 3.43
CA ASN A 6 9.53 3.03 2.62
C ASN A 6 8.07 2.60 2.60
N LEU A 7 7.82 1.30 2.51
CA LEU A 7 6.45 0.78 2.55
C LEU A 7 5.80 1.07 3.89
N ALA A 8 6.54 0.89 4.98
CA ALA A 8 6.01 1.19 6.31
C ALA A 8 5.61 2.66 6.43
N VAL A 9 6.42 3.56 5.89
CA VAL A 9 6.11 4.99 5.92
C VAL A 9 4.83 5.29 5.14
N VAL A 10 4.72 4.72 3.95
CA VAL A 10 3.52 4.93 3.11
C VAL A 10 2.28 4.41 3.83
N CYS A 11 2.36 3.22 4.43
CA CYS A 11 1.22 2.65 5.14
C CYS A 11 0.84 3.49 6.36
N ALA A 12 1.83 4.03 7.06
CA ALA A 12 1.60 4.85 8.25
C ALA A 12 0.88 6.17 7.91
N GLN A 13 1.02 6.64 6.69
CA GLN A 13 0.38 7.87 6.25
C GLN A 13 -1.05 7.67 5.78
N ARG A 14 -1.51 6.42 5.74
CA ARG A 14 -2.84 6.11 5.21
C ARG A 14 -3.67 5.38 6.26
N PRO A 15 -4.77 5.99 6.73
CA PRO A 15 -5.61 5.35 7.75
C PRO A 15 -6.37 4.13 7.23
N ASP A 16 -6.51 4.00 5.91
CA ASP A 16 -7.20 2.87 5.29
C ASP A 16 -6.27 1.71 4.95
N VAL A 17 -4.99 1.81 5.33
CA VAL A 17 -4.00 0.78 5.01
C VAL A 17 -3.41 0.22 6.29
N LEU A 18 -3.38 -1.10 6.37
CA LEU A 18 -2.79 -1.81 7.49
C LEU A 18 -1.68 -2.72 6.97
N MET A 19 -0.49 -2.58 7.55
CA MET A 19 0.64 -3.42 7.21
C MET A 19 0.88 -4.41 8.34
N GLN A 20 1.00 -5.67 7.99
CA GLN A 20 1.29 -6.71 8.97
C GLN A 20 2.52 -7.49 8.52
N ILE A 21 3.39 -7.77 9.47
CA ILE A 21 4.58 -8.60 9.23
C ILE A 21 4.42 -9.87 10.03
N TYR A 22 4.49 -11.00 9.33
CA TYR A 22 4.33 -12.30 9.97
C TYR A 22 5.45 -13.23 9.47
N GLY A 23 6.43 -13.44 10.33
CA GLY A 23 7.62 -14.18 9.93
C GLY A 23 8.37 -13.42 8.84
N SER A 24 8.54 -14.05 7.68
CA SER A 24 9.20 -13.42 6.54
C SER A 24 8.20 -12.79 5.57
N GLU A 25 6.92 -12.86 5.85
CA GLU A 25 5.90 -12.33 4.96
C GLU A 25 5.39 -10.99 5.44
N VAL A 26 5.12 -10.13 4.46
CA VAL A 26 4.54 -8.80 4.69
C VAL A 26 3.20 -8.77 3.97
N SER A 27 2.16 -8.43 4.71
CA SER A 27 0.81 -8.29 4.15
C SER A 27 0.36 -6.84 4.27
N VAL A 28 -0.19 -6.31 3.19
CA VAL A 28 -0.72 -4.95 3.15
C VAL A 28 -2.20 -5.04 2.86
N HIS A 29 -3.01 -4.59 3.81
CA HIS A 29 -4.47 -4.58 3.69
C HIS A 29 -4.91 -3.18 3.32
N VAL A 30 -5.59 -3.03 2.19
CA VAL A 30 -6.04 -1.74 1.70
C VAL A 30 -7.55 -1.69 1.72
N GLY A 31 -8.10 -0.68 2.38
CA GLY A 31 -9.54 -0.50 2.50
C GLY A 31 -10.09 -1.14 3.74
N VAL A 32 -11.41 -1.08 3.88
CA VAL A 32 -12.13 -1.64 5.03
C VAL A 32 -13.29 -2.49 4.54
N GLY A 33 -13.69 -3.43 5.38
CA GLY A 33 -14.85 -4.26 5.10
C GLY A 33 -14.55 -5.37 4.10
N PRO A 34 -15.60 -5.94 3.49
CA PRO A 34 -15.45 -7.12 2.63
C PRO A 34 -14.74 -6.84 1.31
N GLU A 35 -14.63 -5.58 0.92
CA GLU A 35 -13.95 -5.21 -0.32
C GLU A 35 -12.47 -4.93 -0.10
N ARG A 36 -11.97 -5.21 1.07
CA ARG A 36 -10.57 -4.97 1.38
C ARG A 36 -9.66 -5.80 0.48
N ALA A 37 -8.66 -5.14 -0.10
CA ALA A 37 -7.64 -5.82 -0.89
C ALA A 37 -6.48 -6.22 0.01
N VAL A 38 -5.87 -7.36 -0.28
CA VAL A 38 -4.71 -7.84 0.46
C VAL A 38 -3.57 -8.09 -0.51
N LEU A 39 -2.45 -7.42 -0.27
CA LEU A 39 -1.24 -7.57 -1.07
C LEU A 39 -0.18 -8.22 -0.19
N SER A 40 0.47 -9.24 -0.72
CA SER A 40 1.46 -9.98 0.05
C SER A 40 2.80 -9.97 -0.66
N THR A 41 3.86 -9.91 0.13
CA THR A 41 5.22 -9.98 -0.37
C THR A 41 6.12 -10.51 0.72
N LYS A 42 7.38 -10.72 0.39
CA LYS A 42 8.40 -11.04 1.39
C LYS A 42 9.15 -9.77 1.75
N TRP A 43 9.65 -9.73 2.98
CA TRP A 43 10.30 -8.53 3.51
C TRP A 43 11.54 -8.10 2.72
N ASP A 44 12.18 -9.05 2.03
CA ASP A 44 13.40 -8.78 1.28
C ASP A 44 13.17 -8.68 -0.23
N ASP A 45 11.92 -8.73 -0.68
CA ASP A 45 11.61 -8.63 -2.10
C ASP A 45 11.34 -7.17 -2.47
N ASP A 46 12.42 -6.42 -2.65
CA ASP A 46 12.34 -4.99 -2.90
C ASP A 46 11.56 -4.65 -4.16
N LYS A 47 11.63 -5.48 -5.19
CA LYS A 47 10.90 -5.21 -6.43
C LYS A 47 9.40 -5.26 -6.22
N THR A 48 8.93 -6.29 -5.53
CA THR A 48 7.49 -6.41 -5.24
C THR A 48 7.05 -5.31 -4.29
N ILE A 49 7.86 -5.02 -3.27
CA ILE A 49 7.55 -3.94 -2.34
C ILE A 49 7.44 -2.61 -3.07
N GLN A 50 8.36 -2.33 -3.99
CA GLN A 50 8.31 -1.11 -4.79
C GLN A 50 7.04 -1.03 -5.62
N SER A 51 6.63 -2.15 -6.20
CA SER A 51 5.37 -2.20 -6.95
C SER A 51 4.18 -1.89 -6.07
N ILE A 52 4.16 -2.43 -4.84
CA ILE A 52 3.10 -2.17 -3.89
C ILE A 52 3.06 -0.68 -3.53
N ILE A 53 4.22 -0.09 -3.24
CA ILE A 53 4.30 1.34 -2.92
C ILE A 53 3.73 2.17 -4.07
N ARG A 54 4.09 1.83 -5.28
CA ARG A 54 3.59 2.56 -6.46
C ARG A 54 2.07 2.44 -6.58
N GLU A 55 1.54 1.25 -6.37
CA GLU A 55 0.08 1.04 -6.42
C GLU A 55 -0.64 1.83 -5.32
N LEU A 56 -0.03 1.95 -4.15
CA LEU A 56 -0.61 2.71 -3.05
C LEU A 56 -0.57 4.20 -3.29
N ASN A 57 0.45 4.70 -3.98
CA ASN A 57 0.61 6.14 -4.20
C ASN A 57 -0.05 6.63 -5.48
N PHE A 58 0.05 5.87 -6.55
CA PHE A 58 -0.34 6.37 -7.87
C PHE A 58 -1.21 5.41 -8.66
N GLY A 59 -1.35 4.18 -8.19
CA GLY A 59 -2.01 3.15 -8.95
C GLY A 59 -3.40 2.82 -8.46
N ARG A 60 -3.70 1.53 -8.55
CA ARG A 60 -5.02 0.98 -8.28
C ARG A 60 -5.48 1.26 -6.85
N TYR A 61 -4.56 1.31 -5.91
CA TYR A 61 -4.88 1.46 -4.50
C TYR A 61 -4.56 2.85 -3.96
N ALA A 62 -4.44 3.83 -4.84
CA ALA A 62 -4.27 5.21 -4.43
C ALA A 62 -5.49 5.66 -3.61
N SER A 63 -5.26 6.61 -2.69
CA SER A 63 -6.34 7.04 -1.81
C SER A 63 -7.46 7.71 -2.58
N ASP A 64 -8.68 7.59 -2.03
CA ASP A 64 -9.84 8.22 -2.64
C ASP A 64 -9.67 9.73 -2.77
N SER A 65 -9.01 10.34 -1.80
CA SER A 65 -8.74 11.77 -1.85
C SER A 65 -7.93 12.16 -3.08
N GLN A 66 -6.93 11.36 -3.40
CA GLN A 66 -6.11 11.60 -4.58
C GLN A 66 -6.89 11.38 -5.86
N GLN A 67 -7.73 10.37 -5.89
CA GLN A 67 -8.57 10.09 -7.05
C GLN A 67 -9.59 11.18 -7.27
N ARG A 68 -10.23 11.64 -6.20
CA ARG A 68 -11.19 12.72 -6.30
C ARG A 68 -10.54 14.02 -6.76
N ARG A 69 -9.32 14.26 -6.33
CA ARG A 69 -8.60 15.46 -6.73
C ARG A 69 -8.34 15.45 -8.23
N LYS A 70 -8.00 14.29 -8.77
CA LYS A 70 -7.82 14.16 -10.23
C LYS A 70 -9.11 14.43 -10.97
N GLU A 71 -10.20 13.88 -10.50
CA GLU A 71 -11.50 14.07 -11.13
C GLU A 71 -11.94 15.51 -11.01
N GLY A 72 -11.73 16.11 -9.86
CA GLY A 72 -12.09 17.49 -9.65
C GLY A 72 -11.29 18.47 -10.50
N ALA A 73 -10.06 18.11 -10.86
CA ALA A 73 -9.23 18.94 -11.72
C ALA A 73 -9.65 18.85 -13.18
N ALA A 74 -10.35 17.81 -13.52
CA ALA A 74 -10.84 17.64 -14.87
C ALA A 74 -12.15 18.42 -15.05
#